data_7d28e1a7546e772f77980525b1fce68c
#
_entry.id   7d28e1a7546e772f77980525b1fce68c
#
_cell.length_a   1.000
_cell.length_b   1.000
_cell.length_c   1.000
_cell.angle_alpha   90.00
_cell.angle_beta   90.00
_cell.angle_gamma   90.00
#
_symmetry.space_group_name_H-M   'P 1'
#
loop_
_entity.id
_entity.type
_entity.pdbx_description
1 polymer ?
#
loop_
_entity_poly.entity_id
_entity_poly.type
_entity_poly.pdbx_seq_one_letter_code
_entity_poly.pdbx_strand_id
1 'polypeptide(L)'
;MGRNNSISFSFSDYVKNKPFREVLPWIGGDLQTLRDTFVIDFGKSKKNKKIFFPINKILSKKFECDYLLGFLELPENLNSLRGFVIVTHGLGGSTKRFGLRRISRKLANNGFGVLKLNLRGSG
;
A
#
# COMPACT_ATOMS: atom_id res chain seq x y z
N MET A 1 -23.05 -34.18 -6.65
CA MET A 1 -21.59 -34.38 -6.40
C MET A 1 -20.83 -33.23 -7.03
N GLY A 2 -20.55 -32.18 -6.23
CA GLY A 2 -19.79 -31.01 -6.66
C GLY A 2 -18.30 -31.26 -6.44
N ARG A 3 -17.50 -31.18 -7.49
CA ARG A 3 -16.04 -31.21 -7.38
C ARG A 3 -15.56 -29.88 -6.86
N ASN A 4 -15.08 -29.86 -5.64
CA ASN A 4 -14.30 -28.75 -5.10
C ASN A 4 -12.93 -28.76 -5.79
N ASN A 5 -12.77 -27.97 -6.83
CA ASN A 5 -11.44 -27.64 -7.37
C ASN A 5 -10.80 -26.60 -6.44
N SER A 6 -10.17 -27.06 -5.38
CA SER A 6 -9.25 -26.24 -4.61
C SER A 6 -7.98 -26.03 -5.46
N ILE A 7 -7.83 -24.85 -6.04
CA ILE A 7 -6.58 -24.43 -6.69
C ILE A 7 -5.57 -24.22 -5.55
N SER A 8 -4.72 -25.21 -5.30
CA SER A 8 -3.58 -25.06 -4.40
C SER A 8 -2.47 -24.28 -5.13
N PHE A 9 -2.37 -22.99 -4.88
CA PHE A 9 -1.19 -22.23 -5.30
C PHE A 9 -0.01 -22.62 -4.39
N SER A 10 0.97 -23.34 -4.92
CA SER A 10 2.24 -23.52 -4.23
C SER A 10 3.06 -22.24 -4.39
N PHE A 11 3.42 -21.65 -3.26
CA PHE A 11 4.32 -20.46 -3.22
C PHE A 11 5.67 -20.75 -3.91
N SER A 12 6.12 -22.01 -3.90
CA SER A 12 7.31 -22.46 -4.60
C SER A 12 7.23 -22.31 -6.13
N ASP A 13 6.05 -22.46 -6.72
CA ASP A 13 5.86 -22.34 -8.16
C ASP A 13 5.88 -20.89 -8.64
N TYR A 14 5.50 -19.96 -7.76
CA TYR A 14 5.55 -18.53 -8.06
C TYR A 14 6.97 -17.95 -7.96
N VAL A 15 7.78 -18.48 -7.03
CA VAL A 15 9.17 -18.02 -6.80
C VAL A 15 10.15 -18.60 -7.84
N LYS A 16 9.75 -19.59 -8.58
CA LYS A 16 10.64 -20.46 -9.34
C LYS A 16 11.30 -19.86 -10.55
N ASN A 17 11.19 -18.59 -10.94
CA ASN A 17 11.77 -18.41 -12.27
C ASN A 17 12.13 -17.05 -12.84
N LYS A 18 12.39 -16.04 -12.03
CA LYS A 18 13.15 -14.93 -12.59
C LYS A 18 14.18 -14.44 -11.58
N PRO A 19 15.46 -14.71 -11.81
CA PRO A 19 16.48 -14.11 -10.96
C PRO A 19 16.29 -12.60 -10.97
N PHE A 20 16.35 -12.00 -9.78
CA PHE A 20 16.29 -10.55 -9.64
C PHE A 20 17.36 -9.92 -10.53
N ARG A 21 16.96 -9.03 -11.44
CA ARG A 21 17.88 -8.25 -12.27
C ARG A 21 17.75 -6.80 -11.89
N GLU A 22 18.88 -6.23 -11.55
CA GLU A 22 18.99 -4.81 -11.30
C GLU A 22 18.75 -4.03 -12.60
N VAL A 23 18.05 -2.91 -12.50
CA VAL A 23 17.72 -2.06 -13.64
C VAL A 23 18.48 -0.75 -13.53
N LEU A 24 19.23 -0.39 -14.56
CA LEU A 24 19.92 0.90 -14.64
C LEU A 24 18.93 2.07 -14.44
N PRO A 25 19.32 3.13 -13.73
CA PRO A 25 20.60 3.36 -13.06
C PRO A 25 20.71 2.78 -11.64
N TRP A 26 19.72 1.98 -11.19
CA TRP A 26 19.55 1.51 -9.83
C TRP A 26 20.30 0.19 -9.58
N ILE A 27 21.62 0.24 -9.69
CA ILE A 27 22.49 -0.92 -9.47
C ILE A 27 23.06 -0.87 -8.05
N GLY A 28 23.03 -2.01 -7.36
CA GLY A 28 23.47 -2.11 -5.97
C GLY A 28 22.40 -1.77 -4.95
N GLY A 29 22.53 -2.33 -3.74
CA GLY A 29 21.54 -2.21 -2.67
C GLY A 29 21.26 -0.76 -2.24
N ASP A 30 22.29 0.06 -2.19
CA ASP A 30 22.18 1.46 -1.75
C ASP A 30 21.35 2.30 -2.73
N LEU A 31 21.61 2.21 -4.04
CA LEU A 31 20.85 2.93 -5.03
C LEU A 31 19.41 2.43 -5.12
N GLN A 32 19.17 1.14 -4.95
CA GLN A 32 17.82 0.61 -4.91
C GLN A 32 17.04 1.11 -3.69
N THR A 33 17.69 1.19 -2.54
CA THR A 33 17.10 1.72 -1.31
C THR A 33 16.76 3.21 -1.44
N LEU A 34 17.64 3.99 -2.06
CA LEU A 34 17.48 5.43 -2.27
C LEU A 34 16.56 5.78 -3.45
N ARG A 35 16.20 4.82 -4.28
CA ARG A 35 15.38 5.02 -5.48
C ARG A 35 14.16 5.89 -5.25
N ASP A 36 13.39 5.60 -4.22
CA ASP A 36 12.13 6.32 -3.95
C ASP A 36 12.36 7.76 -3.48
N THR A 37 13.59 8.11 -3.07
CA THR A 37 13.99 9.48 -2.74
C THR A 37 14.21 10.32 -4.00
N PHE A 38 14.73 9.71 -5.07
CA PHE A 38 15.06 10.40 -6.31
C PHE A 38 13.97 10.36 -7.38
N VAL A 39 13.08 9.37 -7.32
CA VAL A 39 11.99 9.25 -8.30
C VAL A 39 10.84 10.17 -7.91
N ILE A 40 10.72 11.29 -8.62
CA ILE A 40 9.63 12.24 -8.45
C ILE A 40 8.35 11.67 -9.07
N ASP A 41 7.27 11.75 -8.31
CA ASP A 41 5.95 11.32 -8.77
C ASP A 41 5.13 12.50 -9.27
N PHE A 42 5.11 12.71 -10.57
CA PHE A 42 4.33 13.76 -11.24
C PHE A 42 2.84 13.42 -11.43
N GLY A 43 2.42 12.23 -11.04
CA GLY A 43 1.04 11.82 -11.23
C GLY A 43 0.07 12.61 -10.32
N LYS A 44 -1.04 13.07 -10.89
CA LYS A 44 -2.12 13.69 -10.12
C LYS A 44 -2.66 12.68 -9.09
N SER A 45 -2.73 13.10 -7.84
CA SER A 45 -3.38 12.31 -6.80
C SER A 45 -4.88 12.31 -7.06
N LYS A 46 -5.49 11.13 -7.14
CA LYS A 46 -6.96 11.01 -7.15
C LYS A 46 -7.51 11.54 -5.82
N LYS A 47 -8.79 11.91 -5.79
CA LYS A 47 -9.45 12.33 -4.55
C LYS A 47 -9.34 11.22 -3.51
N ASN A 48 -8.57 11.47 -2.46
CA ASN A 48 -8.45 10.56 -1.32
C ASN A 48 -9.48 10.93 -0.27
N LYS A 49 -10.28 9.97 0.17
CA LYS A 49 -11.19 10.14 1.30
C LYS A 49 -10.41 9.89 2.60
N LYS A 50 -10.37 10.87 3.49
CA LYS A 50 -9.82 10.68 4.84
C LYS A 50 -10.76 9.82 5.67
N ILE A 51 -10.21 8.86 6.40
CA ILE A 51 -10.93 7.99 7.32
C ILE A 51 -10.16 7.96 8.63
N PHE A 52 -10.88 8.14 9.73
CA PHE A 52 -10.34 8.06 11.07
C PHE A 52 -10.79 6.75 11.70
N PHE A 53 -9.85 5.94 12.16
CA PHE A 53 -10.11 4.68 12.85
C PHE A 53 -9.86 4.89 14.33
N PRO A 54 -10.91 4.86 15.17
CA PRO A 54 -10.74 5.00 16.61
C PRO A 54 -9.96 3.80 17.16
N ILE A 55 -8.93 4.09 17.96
CA ILE A 55 -8.19 3.06 18.69
C ILE A 55 -8.83 2.90 20.05
N ASN A 56 -9.11 1.65 20.45
CA ASN A 56 -9.81 1.36 21.69
C ASN A 56 -9.04 1.88 22.91
N LYS A 57 -9.77 2.50 23.85
CA LYS A 57 -9.24 3.16 25.07
C LYS A 57 -8.35 2.29 25.97
N ILE A 58 -8.39 0.97 25.81
CA ILE A 58 -7.65 0.03 26.66
C ILE A 58 -6.12 0.23 26.58
N LEU A 59 -5.59 0.76 25.48
CA LEU A 59 -4.15 0.97 25.28
C LEU A 59 -3.66 2.39 25.60
N SER A 60 -4.57 3.32 25.87
CA SER A 60 -4.22 4.73 26.09
C SER A 60 -4.91 5.28 27.33
N LYS A 61 -4.32 5.04 28.49
CA LYS A 61 -4.78 5.65 29.75
C LYS A 61 -4.66 7.18 29.79
N LYS A 62 -4.04 7.82 28.80
CA LYS A 62 -3.64 9.23 28.85
C LYS A 62 -4.31 10.13 27.82
N PHE A 63 -4.95 9.61 26.79
CA PHE A 63 -5.60 10.41 25.74
C PHE A 63 -7.03 9.91 25.49
N GLU A 64 -7.98 10.80 25.60
CA GLU A 64 -9.42 10.46 25.48
C GLU A 64 -9.84 10.00 24.09
N CYS A 65 -9.08 10.37 23.05
CA CYS A 65 -9.36 9.98 21.66
C CYS A 65 -8.05 9.76 20.91
N ASP A 66 -7.71 8.51 20.63
CA ASP A 66 -6.60 8.16 19.74
C ASP A 66 -7.16 7.58 18.44
N TYR A 67 -6.64 8.04 17.30
CA TYR A 67 -7.11 7.64 15.99
C TYR A 67 -5.95 7.29 15.07
N LEU A 68 -6.12 6.29 14.24
CA LEU A 68 -5.28 6.10 13.06
C LEU A 68 -5.90 6.86 11.89
N LEU A 69 -5.06 7.57 11.16
CA LEU A 69 -5.47 8.29 9.96
C LEU A 69 -5.23 7.44 8.72
N GLY A 70 -6.30 7.16 8.00
CA GLY A 70 -6.24 6.48 6.71
C GLY A 70 -6.67 7.39 5.56
N PHE A 71 -6.19 7.05 4.37
CA PHE A 71 -6.57 7.69 3.11
C PHE A 71 -7.03 6.61 2.13
N LEU A 72 -8.33 6.60 1.86
CA LEU A 72 -8.93 5.67 0.90
C LEU A 72 -8.89 6.25 -0.51
N GLU A 73 -8.32 5.49 -1.42
CA GLU A 73 -8.29 5.76 -2.85
C GLU A 73 -9.06 4.64 -3.57
N LEU A 74 -10.08 5.01 -4.32
CA LEU A 74 -10.93 4.06 -5.04
C LEU A 74 -10.62 4.10 -6.55
N PRO A 75 -10.83 3.00 -7.28
CA PRO A 75 -10.77 3.01 -8.73
C PRO A 75 -11.87 3.90 -9.30
N GLU A 76 -11.70 4.38 -10.53
CA GLU A 76 -12.70 5.23 -11.19
C GLU A 76 -14.01 4.50 -11.44
N ASN A 77 -13.91 3.25 -11.85
CA ASN A 77 -15.05 2.39 -12.07
C ASN A 77 -15.20 1.41 -10.91
N LEU A 78 -16.17 1.66 -10.04
CA LEU A 78 -16.45 0.78 -8.89
C LEU A 78 -17.02 -0.59 -9.30
N ASN A 79 -17.64 -0.69 -10.48
CA ASN A 79 -18.16 -1.97 -10.98
C ASN A 79 -17.04 -2.97 -11.31
N SER A 80 -15.83 -2.47 -11.53
CA SER A 80 -14.63 -3.29 -11.76
C SER A 80 -13.77 -3.48 -10.51
N LEU A 81 -14.32 -3.25 -9.32
CA LEU A 81 -13.59 -3.39 -8.06
C LEU A 81 -13.17 -4.85 -7.85
N ARG A 82 -11.86 -5.08 -7.83
CA ARG A 82 -11.26 -6.41 -7.67
C ARG A 82 -11.02 -6.82 -6.23
N GLY A 83 -11.03 -5.83 -5.30
CA GLY A 83 -10.78 -6.03 -3.88
C GLY A 83 -10.13 -4.82 -3.24
N PHE A 84 -9.76 -4.96 -1.97
CA PHE A 84 -9.11 -3.90 -1.19
C PHE A 84 -7.68 -4.28 -0.80
N VAL A 85 -6.80 -3.29 -0.81
CA VAL A 85 -5.41 -3.42 -0.38
C VAL A 85 -5.12 -2.37 0.68
N ILE A 86 -4.58 -2.79 1.81
CA ILE A 86 -4.08 -1.88 2.84
C ILE A 86 -2.57 -1.69 2.61
N VAL A 87 -2.14 -0.45 2.54
CA VAL A 87 -0.73 -0.08 2.35
C VAL A 87 -0.28 0.76 3.53
N THR A 88 0.78 0.33 4.18
CA THR A 88 1.40 1.05 5.31
C THR A 88 2.80 1.52 4.93
N HIS A 89 3.27 2.56 5.62
CA HIS A 89 4.65 3.03 5.48
C HIS A 89 5.58 2.30 6.45
N GLY A 90 6.88 2.33 6.15
CA GLY A 90 7.92 1.85 7.05
C GLY A 90 8.25 2.87 8.16
N LEU A 91 9.19 2.51 9.04
CA LEU A 91 9.64 3.33 10.16
C LEU A 91 10.05 4.74 9.69
N GLY A 92 9.63 5.76 10.41
CA GLY A 92 9.91 7.16 10.07
C GLY A 92 9.24 7.67 8.79
N GLY A 93 8.29 6.91 8.22
CA GLY A 93 7.54 7.29 7.03
C GLY A 93 6.18 7.89 7.32
N SER A 94 5.45 8.19 6.26
CA SER A 94 4.03 8.54 6.27
C SER A 94 3.38 8.19 4.93
N THR A 95 2.05 8.24 4.88
CA THR A 95 1.29 8.04 3.64
C THR A 95 1.57 9.09 2.56
N LYS A 96 2.26 10.18 2.90
CA LYS A 96 2.65 11.25 1.96
C LYS A 96 3.87 10.89 1.11
N ARG A 97 4.62 9.82 1.44
CA ARG A 97 5.80 9.40 0.68
C ARG A 97 5.46 9.08 -0.77
N PHE A 98 6.33 9.51 -1.68
CA PHE A 98 6.14 9.32 -3.13
C PHE A 98 5.96 7.86 -3.52
N GLY A 99 6.74 6.95 -2.95
CA GLY A 99 6.63 5.52 -3.22
C GLY A 99 5.26 4.95 -2.88
N LEU A 100 4.70 5.30 -1.70
CA LEU A 100 3.35 4.87 -1.34
C LEU A 100 2.28 5.47 -2.26
N ARG A 101 2.39 6.74 -2.61
CA ARG A 101 1.44 7.40 -3.51
C ARG A 101 1.45 6.76 -4.89
N ARG A 102 2.65 6.45 -5.41
CA ARG A 102 2.82 5.81 -6.72
C ARG A 102 2.22 4.40 -6.76
N ILE A 103 2.52 3.56 -5.74
CA ILE A 103 1.99 2.19 -5.69
C ILE A 103 0.48 2.20 -5.49
N SER A 104 -0.04 3.06 -4.63
CA SER A 104 -1.49 3.19 -4.40
C SER A 104 -2.24 3.56 -5.67
N ARG A 105 -1.72 4.54 -6.42
CA ARG A 105 -2.30 4.94 -7.70
C ARG A 105 -2.27 3.80 -8.72
N LYS A 106 -1.15 3.07 -8.80
CA LYS A 106 -1.03 1.95 -9.72
C LYS A 106 -2.03 0.84 -9.39
N LEU A 107 -2.21 0.54 -8.11
CA LEU A 107 -3.22 -0.42 -7.65
C LEU A 107 -4.65 0.07 -7.95
N ALA A 108 -4.97 1.33 -7.66
CA ALA A 108 -6.28 1.90 -7.94
C ALA A 108 -6.60 1.89 -9.44
N ASN A 109 -5.62 2.18 -10.30
CA ASN A 109 -5.79 2.11 -11.75
C ASN A 109 -6.00 0.66 -12.26
N ASN A 110 -5.58 -0.33 -11.47
CA ASN A 110 -5.82 -1.75 -11.77
C ASN A 110 -7.08 -2.31 -11.07
N GLY A 111 -7.97 -1.45 -10.60
CA GLY A 111 -9.26 -1.83 -10.05
C GLY A 111 -9.26 -2.22 -8.57
N PHE A 112 -8.22 -1.88 -7.81
CA PHE A 112 -8.21 -2.12 -6.37
C PHE A 112 -8.61 -0.87 -5.59
N GLY A 113 -9.42 -1.03 -4.53
CA GLY A 113 -9.57 -0.03 -3.50
C GLY A 113 -8.32 -0.02 -2.61
N VAL A 114 -7.70 1.13 -2.38
CA VAL A 114 -6.44 1.20 -1.63
C VAL A 114 -6.60 2.07 -0.40
N LEU A 115 -6.40 1.48 0.76
CA LEU A 115 -6.35 2.18 2.03
C LEU A 115 -4.88 2.41 2.43
N LYS A 116 -4.42 3.64 2.32
CA LYS A 116 -3.12 4.06 2.87
C LYS A 116 -3.30 4.39 4.34
N LEU A 117 -2.65 3.66 5.24
CA LEU A 117 -2.79 3.82 6.68
C LEU A 117 -1.52 4.43 7.27
N ASN A 118 -1.67 5.54 7.99
CA ASN A 118 -0.62 6.05 8.85
C ASN A 118 -0.56 5.23 10.13
N LEU A 119 0.64 4.79 10.48
CA LEU A 119 0.89 4.18 11.77
C LEU A 119 0.83 5.25 12.88
N ARG A 120 0.64 4.82 14.11
CA ARG A 120 0.53 5.71 15.28
C ARG A 120 1.74 6.66 15.34
N GLY A 121 1.48 7.95 15.54
CA GLY A 121 2.50 8.98 15.62
C GLY A 121 3.05 9.48 14.28
N SER A 122 2.47 9.09 13.13
CA SER A 122 2.94 9.48 11.80
C SER A 122 1.93 10.28 10.98
N GLY A 123 0.87 10.77 11.58
CA GLY A 123 -0.21 11.55 10.93
C GLY A 123 -0.09 13.04 11.13
#